data_d6bc370ba02816a1f253a53c2727ebd6
#
_entry.id   d6bc370ba02816a1f253a53c2727ebd6
#
_cell.length_a   1.000
_cell.length_b   1.000
_cell.length_c   1.000
_cell.angle_alpha   90.00
_cell.angle_beta   90.00
_cell.angle_gamma   90.00
#
_symmetry.space_group_name_H-M   'P 1'
#
loop_
_entity.id
_entity.type
_entity.pdbx_description
1 polymer ?
#
loop_
_entity_poly.entity_id
_entity_poly.type
_entity_poly.pdbx_seq_one_letter_code
_entity_poly.pdbx_strand_id
1 'polypeptide(L)'
;PVQTDWNIQEEDFRNIRYVDQKLLDKKGIQLYELISASDGLISDYSSVAVDYMLLNRPLAFVLTDMQQYKETRGFVFEKPEEYMPGEKVYDLKGLETFAEHIASGEDLYRQERARLLPIMHQMPVKENYAEALAEYLKL
;
A
#
# COMPACT_ATOMS: atom_id res chain seq x y z
N PRO A 1 0.64 -13.99 9.25
CA PRO A 1 1.15 -12.71 9.72
C PRO A 1 1.81 -12.92 11.05
N VAL A 2 3.12 -12.64 11.14
CA VAL A 2 3.79 -12.62 12.42
C VAL A 2 3.29 -11.35 13.12
N GLN A 3 2.35 -11.52 14.06
CA GLN A 3 2.03 -10.46 15.00
C GLN A 3 3.29 -10.29 15.87
N THR A 4 4.12 -9.33 15.51
CA THR A 4 5.15 -8.83 16.39
C THR A 4 4.42 -7.94 17.38
N ASP A 5 4.38 -8.33 18.66
CA ASP A 5 3.91 -7.46 19.73
C ASP A 5 4.89 -6.29 19.88
N TRP A 6 4.67 -5.28 19.06
CA TRP A 6 5.38 -4.02 19.21
C TRP A 6 4.83 -3.37 20.47
N ASN A 7 5.61 -3.34 21.53
CA ASN A 7 5.28 -2.62 22.74
C ASN A 7 5.47 -1.10 22.54
N ILE A 8 4.73 -0.57 21.57
CA ILE A 8 4.77 0.87 21.22
C ILE A 8 3.88 1.59 22.25
N GLN A 9 4.51 2.41 23.07
CA GLN A 9 3.77 3.33 23.94
C GLN A 9 3.34 4.53 23.08
N GLU A 10 2.05 4.84 23.05
CA GLU A 10 1.52 6.00 22.29
C GLU A 10 2.14 7.33 22.71
N GLU A 11 2.71 7.39 23.91
CA GLU A 11 3.36 8.57 24.48
C GLU A 11 4.71 8.90 23.84
N ASP A 12 5.34 7.90 23.17
CA ASP A 12 6.66 8.06 22.58
C ASP A 12 6.66 8.83 21.25
N PHE A 13 5.48 8.97 20.62
CA PHE A 13 5.39 9.54 19.27
C PHE A 13 4.29 10.61 19.15
N ARG A 14 4.71 11.84 18.95
CA ARG A 14 3.80 13.00 18.86
C ARG A 14 2.86 12.94 17.66
N ASN A 15 3.34 12.39 16.54
CA ASN A 15 2.66 12.40 15.23
C ASN A 15 2.41 10.99 14.67
N ILE A 16 2.71 9.94 15.45
CA ILE A 16 2.51 8.55 15.04
C ILE A 16 1.34 7.97 15.84
N ARG A 17 0.43 7.29 15.16
CA ARG A 17 -0.67 6.57 15.76
C ARG A 17 -0.57 5.10 15.37
N TYR A 18 -0.52 4.24 16.36
CA TYR A 18 -0.67 2.81 16.13
C TYR A 18 -2.15 2.47 16.00
N VAL A 19 -2.52 1.82 14.91
CA VAL A 19 -3.90 1.41 14.64
C VAL A 19 -3.92 -0.10 14.43
N ASP A 20 -4.52 -0.82 15.36
CA ASP A 20 -4.76 -2.26 15.25
C ASP A 20 -6.22 -2.56 14.89
N GLN A 21 -6.51 -3.83 14.62
CA GLN A 21 -7.85 -4.27 14.27
C GLN A 21 -8.87 -3.96 15.39
N LYS A 22 -8.47 -4.07 16.66
CA LYS A 22 -9.36 -3.79 17.81
C LYS A 22 -9.80 -2.33 17.85
N LEU A 23 -8.89 -1.41 17.51
CA LEU A 23 -9.21 0.02 17.43
C LEU A 23 -10.16 0.31 16.25
N LEU A 24 -9.91 -0.31 15.10
CA LEU A 24 -10.79 -0.20 13.94
C LEU A 24 -12.20 -0.71 14.25
N ASP A 25 -12.32 -1.90 14.83
CA ASP A 25 -13.60 -2.50 15.23
C ASP A 25 -14.36 -1.62 16.23
N LYS A 26 -13.64 -1.09 17.24
CA LYS A 26 -14.22 -0.18 18.23
C LYS A 26 -14.80 1.09 17.60
N LYS A 27 -14.16 1.58 16.53
CA LYS A 27 -14.59 2.79 15.79
C LYS A 27 -15.59 2.50 14.67
N GLY A 28 -15.84 1.23 14.36
CA GLY A 28 -16.70 0.83 13.25
C GLY A 28 -16.12 1.21 11.87
N ILE A 29 -14.79 1.29 11.75
CA ILE A 29 -14.07 1.69 10.54
C ILE A 29 -13.38 0.45 9.96
N GLN A 30 -13.47 0.25 8.65
CA GLN A 30 -12.73 -0.79 7.96
C GLN A 30 -11.33 -0.28 7.54
N LEU A 31 -10.37 -1.22 7.43
CA LEU A 31 -8.99 -0.88 7.02
C LEU A 31 -8.95 -0.11 5.69
N TYR A 32 -9.73 -0.54 4.72
CA TYR A 32 -9.76 0.12 3.40
C TYR A 32 -10.40 1.52 3.44
N GLU A 33 -11.33 1.77 4.36
CA GLU A 33 -11.87 3.13 4.59
C GLU A 33 -10.77 4.05 5.14
N LEU A 34 -9.98 3.56 6.12
CA LEU A 34 -8.85 4.31 6.65
C LEU A 34 -7.80 4.60 5.57
N ILE A 35 -7.40 3.59 4.81
CA ILE A 35 -6.42 3.70 3.73
C ILE A 35 -6.93 4.67 2.65
N SER A 36 -8.20 4.62 2.30
CA SER A 36 -8.79 5.51 1.30
C SER A 36 -8.78 6.99 1.69
N ALA A 37 -8.69 7.28 2.99
CA ALA A 37 -8.63 8.65 3.52
C ALA A 37 -7.18 9.18 3.64
N SER A 38 -6.15 8.35 3.40
CA SER A 38 -4.76 8.78 3.52
C SER A 38 -4.27 9.55 2.30
N ASP A 39 -3.33 10.47 2.48
CA ASP A 39 -2.69 11.25 1.40
C ASP A 39 -1.59 10.47 0.69
N GLY A 40 -1.06 9.43 1.30
CA GLY A 40 -0.07 8.53 0.76
C GLY A 40 0.01 7.22 1.53
N LEU A 41 0.63 6.20 0.94
CA LEU A 41 0.85 4.90 1.56
C LEU A 41 2.32 4.54 1.50
N ILE A 42 2.84 4.07 2.63
CA ILE A 42 4.13 3.39 2.70
C ILE A 42 3.85 1.91 2.93
N SER A 43 4.37 1.08 2.06
CA SER A 43 4.18 -0.37 2.11
C SER A 43 5.50 -1.09 1.90
N ASP A 44 5.49 -2.38 2.16
CA ASP A 44 6.54 -3.31 1.76
C ASP A 44 6.14 -4.04 0.45
N TYR A 45 6.23 -5.35 0.45
CA TYR A 45 5.79 -6.24 -0.66
C TYR A 45 4.31 -6.64 -0.56
N SER A 46 3.52 -5.92 0.23
CA SER A 46 2.12 -6.23 0.48
C SER A 46 1.23 -5.88 -0.71
N SER A 47 0.25 -6.73 -0.98
CA SER A 47 -0.76 -6.51 -2.03
C SER A 47 -1.61 -5.25 -1.82
N VAL A 48 -1.67 -4.72 -0.61
CA VAL A 48 -2.37 -3.45 -0.32
C VAL A 48 -1.84 -2.30 -1.16
N ALA A 49 -0.55 -2.32 -1.53
CA ALA A 49 0.03 -1.33 -2.43
C ALA A 49 -0.60 -1.37 -3.82
N VAL A 50 -0.93 -2.58 -4.31
CA VAL A 50 -1.63 -2.76 -5.60
C VAL A 50 -3.03 -2.15 -5.53
N ASP A 51 -3.78 -2.45 -4.47
CA ASP A 51 -5.12 -1.89 -4.28
C ASP A 51 -5.09 -0.36 -4.15
N TYR A 52 -4.06 0.17 -3.48
CA TYR A 52 -3.88 1.62 -3.32
C TYR A 52 -3.63 2.36 -4.64
N MET A 53 -3.11 1.68 -5.67
CA MET A 53 -2.94 2.26 -7.00
C MET A 53 -4.26 2.75 -7.62
N LEU A 54 -5.41 2.20 -7.20
CA LEU A 54 -6.74 2.65 -7.63
C LEU A 54 -7.02 4.11 -7.25
N LEU A 55 -6.41 4.60 -6.18
CA LEU A 55 -6.55 5.98 -5.73
C LEU A 55 -5.63 6.94 -6.49
N ASN A 56 -4.63 6.42 -7.18
CA ASN A 56 -3.55 7.16 -7.85
C ASN A 56 -2.93 8.26 -6.96
N ARG A 57 -2.70 7.96 -5.69
CA ARG A 57 -2.05 8.81 -4.69
C ARG A 57 -0.60 8.37 -4.45
N PRO A 58 0.25 9.22 -3.83
CA PRO A 58 1.65 8.91 -3.53
C PRO A 58 1.83 7.57 -2.83
N LEU A 59 2.80 6.80 -3.30
CA LEU A 59 3.10 5.45 -2.82
C LEU A 59 4.61 5.31 -2.64
N ALA A 60 5.03 4.68 -1.54
CA ALA A 60 6.42 4.33 -1.30
C ALA A 60 6.55 2.85 -0.92
N PHE A 61 7.66 2.25 -1.30
CA PHE A 61 8.00 0.86 -1.03
C PHE A 61 9.26 0.78 -0.19
N VAL A 62 9.15 0.19 0.99
CA VAL A 62 10.30 -0.10 1.87
C VAL A 62 10.95 -1.40 1.39
N LEU A 63 12.19 -1.30 0.91
CA LEU A 63 12.91 -2.38 0.25
C LEU A 63 14.21 -2.76 0.99
N THR A 64 14.25 -2.56 2.31
CA THR A 64 15.45 -2.76 3.13
C THR A 64 15.92 -4.22 3.18
N ASP A 65 15.01 -5.17 2.99
CA ASP A 65 15.25 -6.61 3.04
C ASP A 65 14.93 -7.34 1.73
N MET A 66 14.89 -6.61 0.61
CA MET A 66 14.45 -7.12 -0.69
C MET A 66 15.19 -8.38 -1.13
N GLN A 67 16.50 -8.44 -0.90
CA GLN A 67 17.30 -9.61 -1.26
C GLN A 67 16.87 -10.85 -0.43
N GLN A 68 16.69 -10.68 0.86
CA GLN A 68 16.23 -11.75 1.74
C GLN A 68 14.81 -12.22 1.38
N TYR A 69 13.93 -11.28 1.06
CA TYR A 69 12.56 -11.61 0.63
C TYR A 69 12.57 -12.42 -0.67
N LYS A 70 13.40 -12.02 -1.64
CA LYS A 70 13.58 -12.74 -2.90
C LYS A 70 14.04 -14.17 -2.71
N GLU A 71 14.97 -14.40 -1.78
CA GLU A 71 15.53 -15.73 -1.51
C GLU A 71 14.56 -16.64 -0.74
N THR A 72 13.72 -16.07 0.11
CA THR A 72 12.83 -16.84 1.01
C THR A 72 11.43 -17.03 0.46
N ARG A 73 10.82 -16.00 -0.12
CA ARG A 73 9.45 -16.01 -0.62
C ARG A 73 9.35 -15.88 -2.13
N GLY A 74 10.31 -15.18 -2.74
CA GLY A 74 10.29 -14.85 -4.15
C GLY A 74 9.28 -13.78 -4.56
N PHE A 75 9.36 -13.37 -5.80
CA PHE A 75 8.43 -12.43 -6.43
C PHE A 75 7.75 -13.09 -7.64
N VAL A 76 6.54 -12.65 -7.95
CA VAL A 76 5.81 -13.08 -9.15
C VAL A 76 6.51 -12.59 -10.41
N PHE A 77 7.08 -11.38 -10.36
CA PHE A 77 7.80 -10.77 -11.48
C PHE A 77 9.30 -10.97 -11.33
N GLU A 78 9.99 -11.20 -12.45
CA GLU A 78 11.45 -11.34 -12.49
C GLU A 78 12.14 -10.06 -12.00
N LYS A 79 11.59 -8.90 -12.36
CA LYS A 79 12.05 -7.57 -11.95
C LYS A 79 10.92 -6.85 -11.19
N PRO A 80 10.76 -7.15 -9.90
CA PRO A 80 9.61 -6.65 -9.14
C PRO A 80 9.57 -5.13 -9.03
N GLU A 81 10.72 -4.45 -9.02
CA GLU A 81 10.80 -2.99 -8.92
C GLU A 81 10.14 -2.26 -10.10
N GLU A 82 10.08 -2.88 -11.28
CA GLU A 82 9.39 -2.32 -12.45
C GLU A 82 7.85 -2.29 -12.27
N TYR A 83 7.34 -3.02 -11.28
CA TYR A 83 5.92 -3.11 -10.92
C TYR A 83 5.60 -2.45 -9.58
N MET A 84 6.53 -1.66 -9.05
CA MET A 84 6.38 -0.90 -7.82
C MET A 84 6.37 0.61 -8.14
N PRO A 85 5.25 1.18 -8.59
CA PRO A 85 5.19 2.56 -9.10
C PRO A 85 5.09 3.58 -7.95
N GLY A 86 6.14 3.69 -7.20
CA GLY A 86 6.29 4.58 -6.05
C GLY A 86 7.75 4.76 -5.68
N GLU A 87 8.00 5.59 -4.69
CA GLU A 87 9.34 5.84 -4.20
C GLU A 87 9.93 4.59 -3.55
N LYS A 88 11.24 4.37 -3.77
CA LYS A 88 11.96 3.24 -3.18
C LYS A 88 12.68 3.73 -1.93
N VAL A 89 12.28 3.20 -0.78
CA VAL A 89 12.80 3.58 0.53
C VAL A 89 13.71 2.48 1.04
N TYR A 90 14.99 2.81 1.17
CA TYR A 90 16.02 1.89 1.65
C TYR A 90 16.54 2.27 3.04
N ASP A 91 16.26 3.49 3.50
CA ASP A 91 16.70 4.04 4.77
C ASP A 91 15.75 5.13 5.30
N LEU A 92 16.07 5.66 6.48
CA LEU A 92 15.27 6.72 7.11
C LEU A 92 15.21 7.99 6.26
N LYS A 93 16.29 8.34 5.57
CA LYS A 93 16.34 9.53 4.71
C LYS A 93 15.36 9.43 3.55
N GLY A 94 15.24 8.26 2.93
CA GLY A 94 14.23 8.01 1.89
C GLY A 94 12.81 8.16 2.42
N LEU A 95 12.56 7.72 3.67
CA LEU A 95 11.28 7.90 4.33
C LEU A 95 10.96 9.39 4.59
N GLU A 96 11.92 10.16 5.08
CA GLU A 96 11.80 11.60 5.28
C GLU A 96 11.50 12.32 3.97
N THR A 97 12.23 12.00 2.90
CA THR A 97 12.02 12.57 1.55
C THR A 97 10.60 12.29 1.06
N PHE A 98 10.11 11.07 1.19
CA PHE A 98 8.73 10.75 0.80
C PHE A 98 7.70 11.56 1.60
N ALA A 99 7.89 11.72 2.91
CA ALA A 99 7.02 12.55 3.74
C ALA A 99 7.03 14.03 3.32
N GLU A 100 8.20 14.57 2.92
CA GLU A 100 8.33 15.93 2.38
C GLU A 100 7.60 16.09 1.05
N HIS A 101 7.67 15.10 0.15
CA HIS A 101 6.94 15.11 -1.13
C HIS A 101 5.41 15.10 -0.89
N ILE A 102 4.91 14.29 0.02
CA ILE A 102 3.50 14.33 0.40
C ILE A 102 3.10 15.72 0.92
N ALA A 103 3.89 16.29 1.83
CA ALA A 103 3.60 17.59 2.44
C ALA A 103 3.63 18.74 1.42
N SER A 104 4.49 18.66 0.40
CA SER A 104 4.58 19.64 -0.70
C SER A 104 3.56 19.41 -1.82
N GLY A 105 2.87 18.26 -1.83
CA GLY A 105 1.98 17.85 -2.92
C GLY A 105 2.71 17.34 -4.15
N GLU A 106 3.99 17.02 -4.03
CA GLU A 106 4.79 16.44 -5.10
C GLU A 106 4.50 14.94 -5.24
N ASP A 107 4.32 14.47 -6.47
CA ASP A 107 4.03 13.06 -6.77
C ASP A 107 4.77 12.62 -8.04
N LEU A 108 5.98 12.13 -7.85
CA LEU A 108 6.91 11.77 -8.92
C LEU A 108 6.46 10.54 -9.73
N TYR A 109 5.61 9.68 -9.16
CA TYR A 109 5.24 8.40 -9.76
C TYR A 109 3.78 8.32 -10.24
N ARG A 110 3.07 9.44 -10.28
CA ARG A 110 1.66 9.49 -10.68
C ARG A 110 1.40 8.90 -12.07
N GLN A 111 2.26 9.23 -13.03
CA GLN A 111 2.15 8.73 -14.41
C GLN A 111 2.50 7.24 -14.50
N GLU A 112 3.49 6.82 -13.73
CA GLU A 112 3.91 5.42 -13.68
C GLU A 112 2.80 4.52 -13.08
N ARG A 113 2.14 4.99 -12.02
CA ARG A 113 0.96 4.29 -11.46
C ARG A 113 -0.17 4.18 -12.48
N ALA A 114 -0.48 5.27 -13.18
CA ALA A 114 -1.50 5.25 -14.22
C ALA A 114 -1.18 4.28 -15.37
N ARG A 115 0.10 4.16 -15.73
CA ARG A 115 0.58 3.22 -16.75
C ARG A 115 0.44 1.76 -16.32
N LEU A 116 0.78 1.47 -15.05
CA LEU A 116 0.76 0.10 -14.52
C LEU A 116 -0.62 -0.36 -14.05
N LEU A 117 -1.51 0.56 -13.73
CA LEU A 117 -2.84 0.24 -13.20
C LEU A 117 -3.61 -0.79 -14.06
N PRO A 118 -3.72 -0.66 -15.40
CA PRO A 118 -4.43 -1.64 -16.22
C PRO A 118 -3.73 -3.00 -16.32
N ILE A 119 -2.45 -3.08 -15.95
CA ILE A 119 -1.71 -4.34 -15.89
C ILE A 119 -1.99 -5.05 -14.58
N MET A 120 -2.04 -4.31 -13.48
CA MET A 120 -2.25 -4.83 -12.13
C MET A 120 -3.73 -5.09 -11.84
N HIS A 121 -4.63 -4.30 -12.44
CA HIS A 121 -6.08 -4.42 -12.34
C HIS A 121 -6.66 -4.66 -13.74
N GLN A 122 -6.60 -5.89 -14.21
CA GLN A 122 -7.03 -6.27 -15.58
C GLN A 122 -8.56 -6.21 -15.77
N MET A 123 -9.32 -6.26 -14.68
CA MET A 123 -10.77 -6.17 -14.78
C MET A 123 -11.21 -4.71 -14.75
N PRO A 124 -12.13 -4.30 -15.63
CA PRO A 124 -12.69 -2.96 -15.57
C PRO A 124 -13.36 -2.77 -14.20
N VAL A 125 -13.16 -1.58 -13.62
CA VAL A 125 -13.84 -1.22 -12.38
C VAL A 125 -15.34 -1.29 -12.61
N LYS A 126 -16.01 -2.19 -11.92
CA LYS A 126 -17.47 -2.36 -11.94
C LYS A 126 -18.05 -1.78 -10.65
N GLU A 127 -19.25 -1.25 -10.74
CA GLU A 127 -19.96 -0.73 -9.56
C GLU A 127 -20.26 -1.83 -8.54
N ASN A 128 -20.49 -3.07 -9.02
CA ASN A 128 -20.78 -4.22 -8.15
C ASN A 128 -20.09 -5.49 -8.65
N TYR A 129 -18.95 -5.83 -8.05
CA TYR A 129 -18.22 -7.06 -8.38
C TYR A 129 -18.95 -8.34 -7.94
N ALA A 130 -19.79 -8.27 -6.91
CA ALA A 130 -20.56 -9.42 -6.45
C ALA A 130 -21.63 -9.80 -7.47
N GLU A 131 -22.33 -8.84 -8.07
CA GLU A 131 -23.26 -9.09 -9.18
C GLU A 131 -22.54 -9.65 -10.40
N ALA A 132 -21.40 -9.04 -10.77
CA ALA A 132 -20.62 -9.54 -11.88
C ALA A 132 -20.13 -10.98 -11.69
N LEU A 133 -19.77 -11.36 -10.46
CA LEU A 133 -19.41 -12.73 -10.12
C LEU A 133 -20.62 -13.67 -10.17
N ALA A 134 -21.76 -13.26 -9.64
CA ALA A 134 -23.00 -14.04 -9.67
C ALA A 134 -23.44 -14.31 -11.13
N GLU A 135 -23.42 -13.29 -11.99
CA GLU A 135 -23.69 -13.46 -13.42
C GLU A 135 -22.72 -14.44 -14.10
N TYR A 136 -21.42 -14.30 -13.79
CA TYR A 136 -20.40 -15.21 -14.33
C TYR A 136 -20.63 -16.67 -13.91
N LEU A 137 -21.00 -16.87 -12.65
CA LEU A 137 -21.30 -18.19 -12.07
C LEU A 137 -22.71 -18.70 -12.41
N LYS A 138 -23.55 -17.88 -13.06
CA LYS A 138 -24.96 -18.18 -13.38
C LYS A 138 -25.79 -18.53 -12.15
N LEU A 139 -25.56 -17.81 -11.05
CA LEU A 139 -26.30 -17.90 -9.81
C LEU A 139 -27.53 -17.00 -9.80
#